data_b536917d1b467dc079fcf486647235d2
#
_entry.id   b536917d1b467dc079fcf486647235d2
#
_cell.length_a   1.000
_cell.length_b   1.000
_cell.length_c   1.000
_cell.angle_alpha   90.00
_cell.angle_beta   90.00
_cell.angle_gamma   90.00
#
_symmetry.space_group_name_H-M   'P 1'
#
loop_
_entity.id
_entity.type
_entity.pdbx_description
1 polymer ?
#
loop_
_entity_poly.entity_id
_entity_poly.type
_entity_poly.pdbx_seq_one_letter_code
_entity_poly.pdbx_strand_id
1 'polypeptide(L)'
;MSESTSKSPTPKSVLGADDVRRAVTRIAHEIIERNRGLEGVVLIGLQRGGVWIAHQLADAISRIESSDVGTSTPPLPMNVPVGSVDVSMYRDDVGLRPLSPGSVTDIPVDLDGAIVILVDDVLFTGRTVRAALDALNEYGRPRMVQLAVLVDRGHRELPIRPDFVGKNLPSSREEDVLVSPDGVVIAVRSDARGTVS
;
A
#
# COMPACT_ATOMS: atom_id res chain seq x y z
N MET A 1 22.98 -43.67 8.45
CA MET A 1 22.73 -42.58 7.47
C MET A 1 21.32 -42.07 7.76
N SER A 2 21.27 -40.98 8.50
CA SER A 2 19.98 -40.39 8.90
C SER A 2 19.77 -39.16 8.00
N GLU A 3 18.84 -39.25 7.06
CA GLU A 3 18.40 -38.10 6.27
C GLU A 3 17.66 -37.11 7.18
N SER A 4 18.31 -35.99 7.46
CA SER A 4 17.64 -34.86 8.08
C SER A 4 16.84 -34.13 7.00
N THR A 5 15.58 -34.47 6.86
CA THR A 5 14.62 -33.73 6.06
C THR A 5 14.46 -32.34 6.64
N SER A 6 15.14 -31.34 6.11
CA SER A 6 14.95 -29.94 6.49
C SER A 6 13.54 -29.52 6.07
N LYS A 7 12.63 -29.52 7.01
CA LYS A 7 11.26 -29.03 6.84
C LYS A 7 11.34 -27.53 6.60
N SER A 8 11.08 -27.08 5.38
CA SER A 8 10.92 -25.66 5.08
C SER A 8 9.90 -25.06 6.04
N PRO A 9 10.19 -23.92 6.71
CA PRO A 9 9.26 -23.36 7.69
C PRO A 9 7.94 -22.99 7.00
N THR A 10 6.86 -23.51 7.56
CA THR A 10 5.50 -23.27 7.03
C THR A 10 5.16 -21.77 7.18
N PRO A 11 4.64 -21.11 6.12
CA PRO A 11 4.20 -19.73 6.20
C PRO A 11 3.18 -19.53 7.32
N LYS A 12 3.33 -18.46 8.11
CA LYS A 12 2.45 -18.13 9.25
C LYS A 12 1.42 -17.11 8.83
N SER A 13 0.15 -17.47 8.85
CA SER A 13 -0.96 -16.52 8.66
C SER A 13 -1.06 -15.58 9.87
N VAL A 14 -1.17 -14.27 9.60
CA VAL A 14 -1.24 -13.20 10.61
C VAL A 14 -2.57 -12.47 10.57
N LEU A 15 -3.12 -12.21 9.37
CA LEU A 15 -4.43 -11.62 9.15
C LEU A 15 -5.19 -12.49 8.16
N GLY A 16 -6.48 -12.70 8.41
CA GLY A 16 -7.40 -13.27 7.42
C GLY A 16 -8.06 -12.18 6.57
N ALA A 17 -8.84 -12.59 5.56
CA ALA A 17 -9.56 -11.67 4.67
C ALA A 17 -10.45 -10.67 5.42
N ASP A 18 -11.13 -11.12 6.48
CA ASP A 18 -11.99 -10.26 7.30
C ASP A 18 -11.19 -9.20 8.07
N ASP A 19 -9.99 -9.54 8.53
CA ASP A 19 -9.10 -8.61 9.22
C ASP A 19 -8.62 -7.53 8.23
N VAL A 20 -8.26 -7.93 7.02
CA VAL A 20 -7.87 -7.01 5.94
C VAL A 20 -9.01 -6.04 5.63
N ARG A 21 -10.24 -6.54 5.43
CA ARG A 21 -11.41 -5.67 5.18
C ARG A 21 -11.66 -4.69 6.32
N ARG A 22 -11.57 -5.14 7.59
CA ARG A 22 -11.72 -4.26 8.76
C ARG A 22 -10.63 -3.20 8.81
N ALA A 23 -9.38 -3.56 8.51
CA ALA A 23 -8.27 -2.62 8.49
C ALA A 23 -8.47 -1.54 7.41
N VAL A 24 -8.85 -1.94 6.19
CA VAL A 24 -9.16 -1.02 5.08
C VAL A 24 -10.31 -0.08 5.44
N THR A 25 -11.41 -0.61 5.99
CA THR A 25 -12.56 0.22 6.41
C THR A 25 -12.16 1.23 7.49
N ARG A 26 -11.35 0.84 8.45
CA ARG A 26 -10.85 1.75 9.50
C ARG A 26 -9.95 2.85 8.90
N ILE A 27 -9.02 2.49 8.01
CA ILE A 27 -8.18 3.48 7.32
C ILE A 27 -9.04 4.46 6.51
N ALA A 28 -10.11 3.99 5.85
CA ALA A 28 -11.03 4.85 5.12
C ALA A 28 -11.69 5.91 6.03
N HIS A 29 -12.17 5.53 7.21
CA HIS A 29 -12.70 6.47 8.21
C HIS A 29 -11.62 7.47 8.67
N GLU A 30 -10.41 6.99 8.96
CA GLU A 30 -9.29 7.83 9.40
C GLU A 30 -8.91 8.87 8.31
N ILE A 31 -8.95 8.49 7.02
CA ILE A 31 -8.70 9.39 5.88
C ILE A 31 -9.75 10.49 5.84
N ILE A 32 -11.04 10.15 5.91
CA ILE A 32 -12.15 11.11 5.88
C ILE A 32 -12.02 12.09 7.06
N GLU A 33 -11.81 11.57 8.27
CA GLU A 33 -11.73 12.37 9.49
C GLU A 33 -10.53 13.33 9.44
N ARG A 34 -9.34 12.82 9.13
CA ARG A 34 -8.10 13.63 9.12
C ARG A 34 -8.14 14.76 8.10
N ASN A 35 -8.75 14.51 6.94
CA ASN A 35 -8.86 15.50 5.87
C ASN A 35 -10.13 16.36 5.98
N ARG A 36 -10.99 16.10 6.97
CA ARG A 36 -12.28 16.81 7.18
C ARG A 36 -13.19 16.73 5.95
N GLY A 37 -13.24 15.56 5.33
CA GLY A 37 -13.93 15.28 4.08
C GLY A 37 -12.97 14.83 2.99
N LEU A 38 -13.43 14.83 1.76
CA LEU A 38 -12.72 14.24 0.61
C LEU A 38 -12.39 15.25 -0.49
N GLU A 39 -12.61 16.55 -0.24
CA GLU A 39 -12.35 17.58 -1.25
C GLU A 39 -10.86 17.62 -1.63
N GLY A 40 -10.58 17.40 -2.91
CA GLY A 40 -9.23 17.37 -3.46
C GLY A 40 -8.41 16.16 -3.04
N VAL A 41 -9.02 15.12 -2.44
CA VAL A 41 -8.34 13.86 -2.10
C VAL A 41 -8.23 12.96 -3.32
N VAL A 42 -7.04 12.41 -3.54
CA VAL A 42 -6.71 11.44 -4.60
C VAL A 42 -5.97 10.27 -3.98
N LEU A 43 -6.39 9.05 -4.27
CA LEU A 43 -5.69 7.82 -3.85
C LEU A 43 -4.73 7.38 -4.95
N ILE A 44 -3.46 7.14 -4.62
CA ILE A 44 -2.47 6.65 -5.58
C ILE A 44 -1.82 5.39 -5.02
N GLY A 45 -2.16 4.25 -5.64
CA GLY A 45 -1.58 2.96 -5.28
C GLY A 45 -0.19 2.78 -5.86
N LEU A 46 0.77 2.38 -5.02
CA LEU A 46 2.09 1.99 -5.48
C LEU A 46 2.02 0.62 -6.15
N GLN A 47 2.65 0.51 -7.32
CA GLN A 47 2.72 -0.76 -8.03
C GLN A 47 3.70 -1.68 -7.28
N ARG A 48 3.33 -2.97 -7.01
CA ARG A 48 2.05 -3.60 -7.42
C ARG A 48 1.06 -3.69 -6.27
N GLY A 49 1.56 -3.82 -5.05
CA GLY A 49 0.75 -4.19 -3.88
C GLY A 49 -0.27 -3.14 -3.46
N GLY A 50 0.04 -1.85 -3.62
CA GLY A 50 -0.82 -0.76 -3.17
C GLY A 50 -2.06 -0.51 -4.03
N VAL A 51 -2.06 -0.89 -5.31
CA VAL A 51 -3.14 -0.53 -6.26
C VAL A 51 -4.48 -1.14 -5.85
N TRP A 52 -4.52 -2.43 -5.56
CA TRP A 52 -5.78 -3.08 -5.15
C TRP A 52 -6.30 -2.54 -3.80
N ILE A 53 -5.38 -2.14 -2.90
CA ILE A 53 -5.75 -1.53 -1.61
C ILE A 53 -6.35 -0.14 -1.84
N ALA A 54 -5.79 0.66 -2.76
CA ALA A 54 -6.34 1.96 -3.13
C ALA A 54 -7.77 1.83 -3.66
N HIS A 55 -8.05 0.85 -4.51
CA HIS A 55 -9.43 0.57 -4.96
C HIS A 55 -10.33 0.14 -3.82
N GLN A 56 -9.89 -0.74 -2.93
CA GLN A 56 -10.69 -1.13 -1.76
C GLN A 56 -10.96 0.03 -0.79
N LEU A 57 -10.00 0.95 -0.65
CA LEU A 57 -10.20 2.19 0.13
C LEU A 57 -11.25 3.08 -0.52
N ALA A 58 -11.19 3.30 -1.84
CA ALA A 58 -12.20 4.07 -2.56
C ALA A 58 -13.60 3.48 -2.40
N ASP A 59 -13.74 2.14 -2.52
CA ASP A 59 -14.99 1.43 -2.30
C ASP A 59 -15.50 1.56 -0.85
N ALA A 60 -14.59 1.51 0.13
CA ALA A 60 -14.95 1.68 1.53
C ALA A 60 -15.39 3.11 1.82
N ILE A 61 -14.68 4.11 1.30
CA ILE A 61 -15.03 5.53 1.40
C ILE A 61 -16.43 5.78 0.80
N SER A 62 -16.68 5.29 -0.41
CA SER A 62 -18.00 5.45 -1.06
C SER A 62 -19.14 4.85 -0.24
N ARG A 63 -18.92 3.72 0.41
CA ARG A 63 -19.92 3.10 1.31
C ARG A 63 -20.17 3.92 2.56
N ILE A 64 -19.13 4.48 3.18
CA ILE A 64 -19.21 5.32 4.37
C ILE A 64 -20.04 6.56 4.05
N GLU A 65 -19.67 7.31 3.00
CA GLU A 65 -20.36 8.52 2.57
C GLU A 65 -21.85 8.24 2.23
N SER A 66 -22.14 7.09 1.59
CA SER A 66 -23.51 6.71 1.27
C SER A 66 -24.35 6.36 2.50
N SER A 67 -23.71 5.96 3.61
CA SER A 67 -24.40 5.57 4.86
C SER A 67 -24.75 6.77 5.75
N ASP A 68 -24.00 7.85 5.65
CA ASP A 68 -24.19 9.05 6.49
C ASP A 68 -25.33 9.97 6.04
N VAL A 69 -25.96 9.65 4.93
CA VAL A 69 -27.00 10.52 4.35
C VAL A 69 -28.40 10.14 4.83
N GLY A 70 -28.78 10.73 5.94
CA GLY A 70 -30.18 10.76 6.45
C GLY A 70 -31.12 11.73 5.70
N THR A 71 -30.78 12.22 4.50
CA THR A 71 -31.59 13.17 3.72
C THR A 71 -32.13 12.54 2.44
N SER A 72 -33.34 12.95 2.10
CA SER A 72 -34.21 12.43 1.00
C SER A 72 -33.65 12.59 -0.43
N THR A 73 -32.45 13.07 -0.60
CA THR A 73 -31.74 13.15 -1.89
C THR A 73 -30.47 12.37 -1.78
N PRO A 74 -30.29 11.27 -2.55
CA PRO A 74 -29.00 10.57 -2.56
C PRO A 74 -27.92 11.56 -3.04
N PRO A 75 -26.83 11.76 -2.27
CA PRO A 75 -25.70 12.51 -2.81
C PRO A 75 -25.16 11.73 -4.00
N LEU A 76 -24.69 12.46 -5.00
CA LEU A 76 -23.90 11.85 -6.05
C LEU A 76 -22.74 11.11 -5.36
N PRO A 77 -22.50 9.84 -5.70
CA PRO A 77 -21.39 9.11 -5.09
C PRO A 77 -20.10 9.91 -5.33
N MET A 78 -19.51 10.43 -4.25
CA MET A 78 -18.21 11.10 -4.31
C MET A 78 -17.18 10.02 -4.61
N ASN A 79 -16.89 9.83 -5.88
CA ASN A 79 -15.91 8.86 -6.32
C ASN A 79 -14.52 9.50 -6.14
N VAL A 80 -13.80 9.12 -5.07
CA VAL A 80 -12.43 9.57 -4.87
C VAL A 80 -11.59 9.02 -6.04
N PRO A 81 -10.90 9.88 -6.80
CA PRO A 81 -10.06 9.42 -7.91
C PRO A 81 -9.00 8.43 -7.42
N VAL A 82 -8.82 7.35 -8.18
CA VAL A 82 -7.79 6.33 -7.89
C VAL A 82 -6.84 6.29 -9.07
N GLY A 83 -5.56 6.46 -8.78
CA GLY A 83 -4.47 6.31 -9.73
C GLY A 83 -3.47 5.23 -9.28
N SER A 84 -2.48 4.99 -10.11
CA SER A 84 -1.36 4.10 -9.81
C SER A 84 -0.03 4.71 -10.26
N VAL A 85 1.04 4.45 -9.51
CA VAL A 85 2.38 4.85 -9.88
C VAL A 85 3.33 3.65 -9.87
N ASP A 86 4.06 3.47 -10.97
CA ASP A 86 5.17 2.53 -11.06
C ASP A 86 6.47 3.24 -10.64
N VAL A 87 7.05 2.79 -9.56
CA VAL A 87 8.27 3.34 -9.00
C VAL A 87 9.54 2.57 -9.39
N SER A 88 9.42 1.57 -10.26
CA SER A 88 10.55 0.71 -10.64
C SER A 88 11.71 1.47 -11.25
N MET A 89 11.44 2.56 -11.97
CA MET A 89 12.45 3.42 -12.60
C MET A 89 13.13 4.41 -11.63
N TYR A 90 12.53 4.65 -10.46
CA TYR A 90 13.00 5.64 -9.46
C TYR A 90 13.70 4.99 -8.26
N ARG A 91 13.82 3.66 -8.27
CA ARG A 91 14.48 2.91 -7.20
C ARG A 91 15.98 2.79 -7.45
N ASP A 92 16.77 2.99 -6.40
CA ASP A 92 18.23 2.86 -6.44
C ASP A 92 18.71 1.41 -6.69
N ASP A 93 17.80 0.41 -6.60
CA ASP A 93 18.08 -1.03 -6.74
C ASP A 93 17.57 -1.65 -8.08
N VAL A 94 17.36 -0.82 -9.10
CA VAL A 94 16.83 -1.23 -10.43
C VAL A 94 17.64 -2.35 -11.08
N GLY A 95 18.95 -2.45 -10.81
CA GLY A 95 19.82 -3.48 -11.40
C GLY A 95 19.62 -4.91 -10.87
N LEU A 96 18.82 -5.12 -9.80
CA LEU A 96 18.70 -6.40 -9.10
C LEU A 96 17.36 -7.12 -9.31
N ARG A 97 16.39 -6.48 -9.94
CA ARG A 97 15.07 -7.09 -10.22
C ARG A 97 14.66 -6.83 -11.67
N PRO A 98 14.17 -7.86 -12.39
CA PRO A 98 13.71 -7.66 -13.75
C PRO A 98 12.52 -6.69 -13.77
N LEU A 99 12.56 -5.72 -14.69
CA LEU A 99 11.41 -4.87 -15.00
C LEU A 99 10.25 -5.76 -15.40
N SER A 100 9.13 -5.68 -14.69
CA SER A 100 7.95 -6.46 -15.03
C SER A 100 7.20 -5.76 -16.16
N PRO A 101 7.01 -6.41 -17.31
CA PRO A 101 6.17 -5.87 -18.36
C PRO A 101 4.75 -5.67 -17.84
N GLY A 102 4.19 -4.48 -18.01
CA GLY A 102 2.78 -4.19 -17.74
C GLY A 102 2.46 -3.31 -16.55
N SER A 103 3.44 -2.82 -15.78
CA SER A 103 3.21 -1.76 -14.80
C SER A 103 3.19 -0.41 -15.53
N VAL A 104 2.09 0.28 -15.48
CA VAL A 104 1.93 1.61 -16.09
C VAL A 104 1.53 2.60 -15.01
N THR A 105 2.20 3.75 -14.96
CA THR A 105 1.72 4.88 -14.16
C THR A 105 0.47 5.43 -14.83
N ASP A 106 -0.61 5.52 -14.06
CA ASP A 106 -1.89 6.09 -14.46
C ASP A 106 -2.38 7.04 -13.37
N ILE A 107 -2.34 8.33 -13.66
CA ILE A 107 -2.80 9.38 -12.75
C ILE A 107 -3.93 10.12 -13.44
N PRO A 108 -5.19 9.84 -13.07
CA PRO A 108 -6.37 10.27 -13.82
C PRO A 108 -6.73 11.75 -13.65
N VAL A 109 -6.03 12.47 -12.77
CA VAL A 109 -6.32 13.88 -12.44
C VAL A 109 -5.03 14.66 -12.28
N ASP A 110 -5.11 15.98 -12.43
CA ASP A 110 -4.03 16.89 -12.07
C ASP A 110 -3.80 16.86 -10.55
N LEU A 111 -2.55 16.76 -10.14
CA LEU A 111 -2.16 16.73 -8.74
C LEU A 111 -1.89 18.10 -8.14
N ASP A 112 -1.93 19.18 -8.92
CA ASP A 112 -1.68 20.54 -8.42
C ASP A 112 -2.70 20.90 -7.32
N GLY A 113 -2.19 21.19 -6.13
CA GLY A 113 -3.01 21.53 -4.96
C GLY A 113 -3.80 20.37 -4.35
N ALA A 114 -3.73 19.15 -4.90
CA ALA A 114 -4.42 17.97 -4.37
C ALA A 114 -3.85 17.50 -3.01
N ILE A 115 -4.64 16.71 -2.29
CA ILE A 115 -4.19 15.86 -1.19
C ILE A 115 -4.00 14.46 -1.75
N VAL A 116 -2.77 14.05 -1.93
CA VAL A 116 -2.44 12.70 -2.41
C VAL A 116 -2.31 11.76 -1.22
N ILE A 117 -3.06 10.65 -1.24
CA ILE A 117 -2.86 9.52 -0.34
C ILE A 117 -2.08 8.45 -1.11
N LEU A 118 -0.78 8.32 -0.85
CA LEU A 118 0.00 7.19 -1.34
C LEU A 118 -0.41 5.94 -0.59
N VAL A 119 -0.70 4.87 -1.33
CA VAL A 119 -1.17 3.60 -0.77
C VAL A 119 -0.19 2.49 -1.11
N ASP A 120 0.28 1.76 -0.09
CA ASP A 120 1.16 0.60 -0.26
C ASP A 120 0.67 -0.58 0.59
N ASP A 121 1.10 -1.79 0.25
CA ASP A 121 0.76 -3.00 1.01
C ASP A 121 1.65 -3.15 2.25
N VAL A 122 2.97 -3.02 2.10
CA VAL A 122 3.95 -3.23 3.18
C VAL A 122 4.98 -2.12 3.23
N LEU A 123 4.99 -1.39 4.32
CA LEU A 123 6.05 -0.43 4.60
C LEU A 123 7.22 -1.12 5.31
N PHE A 124 8.39 -1.10 4.66
CA PHE A 124 9.64 -1.66 5.18
C PHE A 124 10.70 -0.57 5.37
N THR A 125 11.64 -0.45 4.45
CA THR A 125 12.76 0.51 4.55
C THR A 125 12.35 1.96 4.26
N GLY A 126 11.28 2.17 3.50
CA GLY A 126 10.80 3.46 3.01
C GLY A 126 11.32 3.83 1.61
N ARG A 127 12.21 3.01 0.99
CA ARG A 127 12.79 3.31 -0.33
C ARG A 127 11.75 3.39 -1.44
N THR A 128 10.74 2.51 -1.43
CA THR A 128 9.62 2.55 -2.38
C THR A 128 8.83 3.85 -2.27
N VAL A 129 8.54 4.28 -1.05
CA VAL A 129 7.80 5.53 -0.79
C VAL A 129 8.62 6.74 -1.25
N ARG A 130 9.93 6.78 -0.99
CA ARG A 130 10.81 7.84 -1.50
C ARG A 130 10.74 7.91 -3.03
N ALA A 131 10.90 6.78 -3.70
CA ALA A 131 10.82 6.71 -5.17
C ALA A 131 9.46 7.21 -5.68
N ALA A 132 8.35 6.91 -4.97
CA ALA A 132 7.03 7.42 -5.31
C ALA A 132 6.93 8.94 -5.16
N LEU A 133 7.50 9.51 -4.09
CA LEU A 133 7.53 10.97 -3.90
C LEU A 133 8.31 11.66 -5.02
N ASP A 134 9.41 11.07 -5.47
CA ASP A 134 10.18 11.60 -6.60
C ASP A 134 9.35 11.53 -7.91
N ALA A 135 8.68 10.40 -8.17
CA ALA A 135 7.83 10.21 -9.34
C ALA A 135 6.64 11.18 -9.39
N LEU A 136 5.98 11.45 -8.27
CA LEU A 136 4.83 12.35 -8.22
C LEU A 136 5.14 13.77 -8.69
N ASN A 137 6.38 14.24 -8.56
CA ASN A 137 6.80 15.58 -9.01
C ASN A 137 6.65 15.79 -10.52
N GLU A 138 6.54 14.72 -11.31
CA GLU A 138 6.31 14.78 -12.75
C GLU A 138 4.83 15.05 -13.11
N TYR A 139 3.92 14.81 -12.14
CA TYR A 139 2.46 14.85 -12.33
C TYR A 139 1.77 16.02 -11.64
N GLY A 140 2.53 16.92 -11.03
CA GLY A 140 2.01 18.12 -10.40
C GLY A 140 2.63 18.39 -9.03
N ARG A 141 2.08 19.41 -8.34
CA ARG A 141 2.53 19.81 -7.00
C ARG A 141 1.41 19.68 -5.99
N PRO A 142 1.24 18.49 -5.41
CA PRO A 142 0.24 18.28 -4.38
C PRO A 142 0.52 19.20 -3.19
N ARG A 143 -0.54 19.76 -2.59
CA ARG A 143 -0.40 20.57 -1.35
C ARG A 143 -0.02 19.71 -0.15
N MET A 144 -0.32 18.41 -0.20
CA MET A 144 -0.02 17.45 0.86
C MET A 144 0.09 16.04 0.28
N VAL A 145 1.05 15.26 0.79
CA VAL A 145 1.14 13.82 0.53
C VAL A 145 1.05 13.11 1.88
N GLN A 146 0.13 12.18 2.00
CA GLN A 146 -0.06 11.30 3.16
C GLN A 146 0.23 9.86 2.73
N LEU A 147 0.60 9.00 3.66
CA LEU A 147 0.95 7.61 3.39
C LEU A 147 0.01 6.66 4.15
N ALA A 148 -0.69 5.80 3.41
CA ALA A 148 -1.50 4.71 3.95
C ALA A 148 -0.86 3.37 3.62
N VAL A 149 -0.70 2.50 4.62
CA VAL A 149 -0.14 1.16 4.42
C VAL A 149 -0.98 0.12 5.14
N LEU A 150 -1.15 -1.04 4.51
CA LEU A 150 -1.89 -2.12 5.17
C LEU A 150 -1.04 -2.72 6.30
N VAL A 151 0.25 -2.89 6.08
CA VAL A 151 1.17 -3.43 7.08
C VAL A 151 2.39 -2.53 7.24
N ASP A 152 2.69 -2.16 8.48
CA ASP A 152 3.97 -1.58 8.87
C ASP A 152 4.81 -2.64 9.58
N ARG A 153 5.90 -3.07 8.96
CA ARG A 153 6.80 -4.11 9.52
C ARG A 153 8.03 -3.59 10.24
N GLY A 154 8.20 -2.26 10.32
CA GLY A 154 9.38 -1.64 10.90
C GLY A 154 10.60 -1.63 9.97
N HIS A 155 11.82 -1.61 10.55
CA HIS A 155 13.13 -1.64 9.86
C HIS A 155 13.37 -0.48 8.87
N ARG A 156 12.98 0.74 9.27
CA ARG A 156 13.21 1.95 8.46
C ARG A 156 14.68 2.21 8.21
N GLU A 157 14.98 2.60 6.98
CA GLU A 157 16.29 3.15 6.58
C GLU A 157 16.18 4.63 6.21
N LEU A 158 14.95 5.12 6.02
CA LEU A 158 14.63 6.52 5.75
C LEU A 158 13.66 7.04 6.81
N PRO A 159 13.64 8.35 7.11
CA PRO A 159 12.77 8.97 8.11
C PRO A 159 11.33 9.11 7.61
N ILE A 160 10.74 8.01 7.14
CA ILE A 160 9.39 7.95 6.60
C ILE A 160 8.48 7.24 7.59
N ARG A 161 7.35 7.86 7.92
CA ARG A 161 6.30 7.29 8.76
C ARG A 161 4.97 7.31 8.01
N PRO A 162 4.16 6.26 8.11
CA PRO A 162 2.82 6.27 7.55
C PRO A 162 1.90 7.13 8.41
N ASP A 163 0.93 7.75 7.76
CA ASP A 163 -0.16 8.49 8.39
C ASP A 163 -1.27 7.55 8.83
N PHE A 164 -1.50 6.49 8.05
CA PHE A 164 -2.53 5.50 8.28
C PHE A 164 -1.93 4.10 8.19
N VAL A 165 -2.20 3.26 9.20
CA VAL A 165 -1.62 1.92 9.31
C VAL A 165 -2.71 0.88 9.58
N GLY A 166 -2.85 -0.11 8.73
CA GLY A 166 -3.75 -1.23 8.95
C GLY A 166 -3.30 -2.10 10.12
N LYS A 167 -2.06 -2.55 10.14
CA LYS A 167 -1.48 -3.38 11.19
C LYS A 167 0.00 -3.09 11.36
N ASN A 168 0.43 -2.84 12.60
CA ASN A 168 1.84 -2.92 12.98
C ASN A 168 2.22 -4.39 13.16
N LEU A 169 3.21 -4.86 12.41
CA LEU A 169 3.63 -6.25 12.39
C LEU A 169 5.16 -6.33 12.46
N PRO A 170 5.75 -6.23 13.65
CA PRO A 170 7.18 -6.44 13.81
C PRO A 170 7.58 -7.82 13.26
N SER A 171 8.51 -7.86 12.33
CA SER A 171 9.01 -9.08 11.71
C SER A 171 10.53 -9.07 11.66
N SER A 172 11.19 -10.22 11.47
CA SER A 172 12.62 -10.29 11.22
C SER A 172 12.95 -9.71 9.83
N ARG A 173 14.19 -9.23 9.65
CA ARG A 173 14.68 -8.84 8.32
C ARG A 173 14.76 -10.02 7.34
N GLU A 174 14.86 -11.22 7.86
CA GLU A 174 14.95 -12.48 7.11
C GLU A 174 13.58 -13.04 6.72
N GLU A 175 12.50 -12.42 7.20
CA GLU A 175 11.14 -12.78 6.85
C GLU A 175 10.61 -11.90 5.72
N ASP A 176 9.76 -12.46 4.88
CA ASP A 176 8.95 -11.74 3.92
C ASP A 176 7.51 -11.64 4.41
N VAL A 177 6.92 -10.46 4.29
CA VAL A 177 5.51 -10.22 4.56
C VAL A 177 4.79 -10.18 3.22
N LEU A 178 3.92 -11.16 3.01
CA LEU A 178 3.12 -11.31 1.80
C LEU A 178 1.69 -10.85 2.09
N VAL A 179 1.21 -9.92 1.30
CA VAL A 179 -0.11 -9.31 1.46
C VAL A 179 -0.96 -9.61 0.22
N SER A 180 -2.18 -10.04 0.47
CA SER A 180 -3.20 -10.27 -0.55
C SER A 180 -4.58 -9.91 -0.02
N PRO A 181 -5.63 -9.85 -0.86
CA PRO A 181 -7.00 -9.69 -0.40
C PRO A 181 -7.46 -10.78 0.57
N ASP A 182 -6.88 -11.97 0.48
CA ASP A 182 -7.21 -13.13 1.33
C ASP A 182 -6.53 -13.09 2.70
N GLY A 183 -5.52 -12.23 2.87
CA GLY A 183 -4.85 -12.07 4.16
C GLY A 183 -3.39 -11.64 4.07
N VAL A 184 -2.75 -11.69 5.24
CA VAL A 184 -1.33 -11.39 5.43
C VAL A 184 -0.62 -12.61 5.99
N VAL A 185 0.48 -12.98 5.37
CA VAL A 185 1.29 -14.14 5.71
C VAL A 185 2.75 -13.72 5.91
N ILE A 186 3.39 -14.25 6.95
CA ILE A 186 4.85 -14.16 7.12
C ILE A 186 5.48 -15.47 6.65
N ALA A 187 6.48 -15.35 5.80
CA ALA A 187 7.30 -16.46 5.32
C ALA A 187 8.78 -16.19 5.55
N VAL A 188 9.54 -17.20 5.90
CA VAL A 188 11.01 -17.07 5.96
C VAL A 188 11.51 -16.93 4.52
N ARG A 189 12.35 -15.93 4.27
CA ARG A 189 12.95 -15.71 2.96
C ARG A 189 13.80 -16.92 2.59
N SER A 190 13.42 -17.65 1.55
CA SER A 190 14.27 -18.68 1.00
C SER A 190 15.47 -18.02 0.33
N ASP A 191 16.67 -18.18 0.88
CA ASP A 191 17.90 -17.76 0.23
C ASP A 191 18.04 -18.51 -1.10
N ALA A 192 17.70 -17.84 -2.18
CA ALA A 192 18.01 -18.29 -3.55
C ALA A 192 19.50 -18.05 -3.86
N ARG A 193 20.39 -18.33 -2.91
CA ARG A 193 21.83 -18.46 -3.17
C ARG A 193 22.16 -19.94 -3.30
N GLY A 194 21.74 -20.52 -4.44
CA GLY A 194 22.35 -21.73 -4.91
C GLY A 194 23.86 -21.51 -5.03
N THR A 195 24.60 -22.17 -4.19
CA THR A 195 26.05 -22.31 -4.27
C THR A 195 26.39 -22.86 -5.65
N VAL A 196 26.90 -22.01 -6.53
CA VAL A 196 27.64 -22.49 -7.71
C VAL A 196 29.08 -22.70 -7.23
N SER A 197 29.43 -23.96 -7.02
CA SER A 197 30.81 -24.42 -6.88
C SER A 197 31.34 -24.73 -8.25
#